data_fe398f2889101b474eb16b81c7c423b4
#
_entry.id   fe398f2889101b474eb16b81c7c423b4
#
_cell.length_a   1.000
_cell.length_b   1.000
_cell.length_c   1.000
_cell.angle_alpha   90.00
_cell.angle_beta   90.00
_cell.angle_gamma   90.00
#
_symmetry.space_group_name_H-M   'P 1'
#
loop_
_entity.id
_entity.type
_entity.pdbx_description
1 polymer ?
#
loop_
_entity_poly.entity_id
_entity_poly.type
_entity_poly.pdbx_seq_one_letter_code
_entity_poly.pdbx_strand_id
1 'polypeptide(L)'
;VYIDGSGTGKFARAFAVTHLGGMQDGTLQEGSDLKVGADFRWTAETTVLPDGWRATLTIPLGQLQISPGAVPRVHVVYRSMGEKIEILSSGNPGQHGGCVLCAGVEVPELSGQTPTQEWQLQPGLYALSGRNKEGQATATPYNETKATVTGSWRVNPQLELRGTVNPNYAEVE
;
A
#
# COMPACT_ATOMS: atom_id res chain seq x y z
N VAL A 1 -3.94 -4.40 9.40
CA VAL A 1 -5.33 -4.13 9.00
C VAL A 1 -5.48 -4.51 7.55
N TYR A 2 -6.53 -5.25 7.22
CA TYR A 2 -6.94 -5.51 5.84
C TYR A 2 -8.24 -4.77 5.57
N ILE A 3 -8.33 -4.11 4.43
CA ILE A 3 -9.52 -3.33 4.04
C ILE A 3 -9.97 -3.80 2.66
N ASP A 4 -11.13 -4.47 2.62
CA ASP A 4 -11.81 -4.83 1.39
C ASP A 4 -12.80 -3.73 1.01
N GLY A 5 -12.40 -2.86 0.11
CA GLY A 5 -13.24 -1.75 -0.36
C GLY A 5 -14.41 -2.20 -1.24
N SER A 6 -14.38 -3.43 -1.75
CA SER A 6 -15.48 -4.01 -2.55
C SER A 6 -16.52 -4.74 -1.71
N GLY A 7 -16.19 -5.11 -0.46
CA GLY A 7 -17.05 -5.90 0.42
C GLY A 7 -17.29 -7.33 -0.04
N THR A 8 -16.56 -7.81 -1.07
CA THR A 8 -16.79 -9.13 -1.68
C THR A 8 -16.06 -10.27 -1.01
N GLY A 9 -15.12 -9.97 -0.11
CA GLY A 9 -14.26 -10.97 0.53
C GLY A 9 -13.20 -11.57 -0.40
N LYS A 10 -12.94 -10.98 -1.56
CA LYS A 10 -12.00 -11.54 -2.54
C LYS A 10 -10.63 -10.88 -2.53
N PHE A 11 -10.59 -9.58 -2.23
CA PHE A 11 -9.39 -8.78 -2.32
C PHE A 11 -9.39 -7.68 -1.26
N ALA A 12 -8.27 -7.48 -0.61
CA ALA A 12 -8.11 -6.40 0.35
C ALA A 12 -6.76 -5.70 0.17
N ARG A 13 -6.70 -4.44 0.59
CA ARG A 13 -5.46 -3.72 0.83
C ARG A 13 -5.02 -3.93 2.26
N ALA A 14 -3.72 -4.17 2.43
CA ALA A 14 -3.10 -4.47 3.70
C ALA A 14 -2.26 -3.29 4.16
N PHE A 15 -2.40 -2.91 5.42
CA PHE A 15 -1.62 -1.88 6.09
C PHE A 15 -1.14 -2.44 7.41
N ALA A 16 0.15 -2.59 7.58
CA ALA A 16 0.76 -3.15 8.77
C ALA A 16 1.67 -2.13 9.44
N VAL A 17 1.64 -2.10 10.76
CA VAL A 17 2.51 -1.25 11.55
C VAL A 17 3.03 -2.04 12.75
N THR A 18 4.30 -1.86 13.10
CA THR A 18 4.90 -2.41 14.31
C THR A 18 4.79 -1.42 15.46
N HIS A 19 4.90 -1.89 16.69
CA HIS A 19 4.93 -1.03 17.89
C HIS A 19 6.08 0.00 17.89
N LEU A 20 7.12 -0.23 17.08
CA LEU A 20 8.24 0.70 16.88
C LEU A 20 8.06 1.66 15.69
N GLY A 21 6.89 1.66 15.05
CA GLY A 21 6.59 2.55 13.94
C GLY A 21 7.04 2.06 12.56
N GLY A 22 7.58 0.83 12.45
CA GLY A 22 7.87 0.23 11.14
C GLY A 22 6.56 0.00 10.38
N MET A 23 6.51 0.47 9.13
CA MET A 23 5.33 0.43 8.28
C MET A 23 5.55 -0.54 7.11
N GLN A 24 4.50 -1.24 6.71
CA GLN A 24 4.49 -2.11 5.55
C GLN A 24 3.08 -2.11 4.95
N ASP A 25 3.00 -2.09 3.64
CA ASP A 25 1.73 -2.22 2.93
C ASP A 25 1.78 -3.28 1.84
N GLY A 26 0.62 -3.61 1.33
CA GLY A 26 0.49 -4.67 0.34
C GLY A 26 -0.95 -4.95 -0.06
N THR A 27 -1.12 -6.05 -0.76
CA THR A 27 -2.41 -6.54 -1.21
C THR A 27 -2.58 -7.99 -0.80
N LEU A 28 -3.80 -8.35 -0.41
CA LEU A 28 -4.20 -9.71 -0.07
C LEU A 28 -5.34 -10.15 -0.98
N GLN A 29 -5.16 -11.24 -1.67
CA GLN A 29 -6.24 -11.95 -2.35
C GLN A 29 -6.64 -13.13 -1.49
N GLU A 30 -7.94 -13.39 -1.35
CA GLU A 30 -8.42 -14.53 -0.57
C GLU A 30 -7.81 -15.85 -1.07
N GLY A 31 -7.33 -16.66 -0.10
CA GLY A 31 -6.65 -17.91 -0.39
C GLY A 31 -5.21 -17.79 -0.92
N SER A 32 -4.63 -16.60 -0.89
CA SER A 32 -3.25 -16.35 -1.33
C SER A 32 -2.42 -15.70 -0.22
N ASP A 33 -1.10 -15.71 -0.37
CA ASP A 33 -0.21 -14.98 0.52
C ASP A 33 -0.29 -13.46 0.32
N LEU A 34 0.01 -12.73 1.37
CA LEU A 34 0.13 -11.27 1.33
C LEU A 34 1.27 -10.85 0.37
N LYS A 35 0.93 -10.08 -0.65
CA LYS A 35 1.90 -9.46 -1.55
C LYS A 35 2.27 -8.09 -1.00
N VAL A 36 3.47 -7.94 -0.50
CA VAL A 36 4.01 -6.68 0.06
C VAL A 36 4.61 -5.78 -1.02
N GLY A 37 4.83 -4.49 -0.69
CA GLY A 37 5.48 -3.54 -1.58
C GLY A 37 4.52 -2.84 -2.56
N ALA A 38 3.29 -2.56 -2.13
CA ALA A 38 2.31 -1.87 -2.96
C ALA A 38 2.52 -0.34 -3.03
N ASP A 39 3.31 0.23 -2.12
CA ASP A 39 3.66 1.65 -2.03
C ASP A 39 2.41 2.57 -1.98
N PHE A 40 1.50 2.27 -1.06
CA PHE A 40 0.33 3.11 -0.80
C PHE A 40 0.73 4.36 0.00
N ARG A 41 0.02 5.46 -0.22
CA ARG A 41 0.17 6.66 0.60
C ARG A 41 -0.69 6.56 1.85
N TRP A 42 -0.06 6.45 3.00
CA TRP A 42 -0.70 6.46 4.30
C TRP A 42 0.32 6.83 5.38
N THR A 43 -0.14 7.12 6.57
CA THR A 43 0.74 7.39 7.72
C THR A 43 0.28 6.59 8.92
N ALA A 44 1.21 6.32 9.84
CA ALA A 44 0.91 5.69 11.12
C ALA A 44 1.68 6.38 12.24
N GLU A 45 1.02 6.49 13.39
CA GLU A 45 1.62 6.93 14.64
C GLU A 45 1.48 5.81 15.66
N THR A 46 2.56 5.51 16.40
CA THR A 46 2.55 4.48 17.42
C THR A 46 2.98 5.05 18.76
N THR A 47 2.34 4.56 19.82
CA THR A 47 2.66 4.95 21.20
C THR A 47 2.72 3.70 22.06
N VAL A 48 3.84 3.49 22.76
CA VAL A 48 3.97 2.43 23.74
C VAL A 48 3.29 2.86 25.05
N LEU A 49 2.48 1.98 25.61
CA LEU A 49 1.73 2.16 26.84
C LEU A 49 2.24 1.17 27.90
N PRO A 50 1.95 1.38 29.20
CA PRO A 50 2.39 0.48 30.26
C PRO A 50 1.87 -0.97 30.11
N ASP A 51 0.71 -1.13 29.48
CA ASP A 51 -0.01 -2.39 29.31
C ASP A 51 -0.13 -2.83 27.86
N GLY A 52 0.57 -2.17 26.94
CA GLY A 52 0.51 -2.49 25.51
C GLY A 52 1.04 -1.40 24.61
N TRP A 53 0.39 -1.20 23.48
CA TRP A 53 0.70 -0.13 22.55
C TRP A 53 -0.54 0.27 21.74
N ARG A 54 -0.48 1.47 21.21
CA ARG A 54 -1.54 2.03 20.35
C ARG A 54 -0.95 2.40 19.00
N ALA A 55 -1.71 2.13 17.95
CA ALA A 55 -1.42 2.64 16.62
C ALA A 55 -2.61 3.44 16.09
N THR A 56 -2.33 4.56 15.44
CA THR A 56 -3.29 5.34 14.67
C THR A 56 -2.83 5.32 13.23
N LEU A 57 -3.66 4.78 12.33
CA LEU A 57 -3.39 4.72 10.90
C LEU A 57 -4.27 5.75 10.20
N THR A 58 -3.66 6.63 9.41
CA THR A 58 -4.36 7.60 8.57
C THR A 58 -4.21 7.19 7.13
N ILE A 59 -5.32 6.70 6.54
CA ILE A 59 -5.35 6.13 5.19
C ILE A 59 -6.32 6.96 4.35
N PRO A 60 -5.83 7.68 3.32
CA PRO A 60 -6.72 8.43 2.42
C PRO A 60 -7.73 7.49 1.75
N LEU A 61 -8.99 7.92 1.66
CA LEU A 61 -10.07 7.12 1.05
C LEU A 61 -9.74 6.64 -0.37
N GLY A 62 -9.01 7.45 -1.14
CA GLY A 62 -8.53 7.07 -2.47
C GLY A 62 -7.64 5.83 -2.47
N GLN A 63 -7.01 5.51 -1.34
CA GLN A 63 -6.20 4.30 -1.18
C GLN A 63 -7.05 3.06 -0.89
N LEU A 64 -8.34 3.16 -0.60
CA LEU A 64 -9.17 2.02 -0.17
C LEU A 64 -9.88 1.29 -1.32
N GLN A 65 -9.93 1.88 -2.51
CA GLN A 65 -10.64 1.32 -3.68
C GLN A 65 -12.11 0.92 -3.38
N ILE A 66 -12.83 1.80 -2.70
CA ILE A 66 -14.23 1.55 -2.38
C ILE A 66 -15.03 1.48 -3.68
N SER A 67 -15.70 0.35 -3.91
CA SER A 67 -16.55 0.17 -5.07
C SER A 67 -17.89 0.92 -4.89
N PRO A 68 -18.43 1.54 -5.93
CA PRO A 68 -19.73 2.19 -5.86
C PRO A 68 -20.83 1.24 -5.33
N GLY A 69 -21.53 1.68 -4.28
CA GLY A 69 -22.60 0.90 -3.67
C GLY A 69 -22.16 -0.27 -2.79
N ALA A 70 -20.85 -0.51 -2.65
CA ALA A 70 -20.36 -1.55 -1.76
C ALA A 70 -20.34 -1.08 -0.30
N VAL A 71 -20.45 -2.04 0.62
CA VAL A 71 -20.16 -1.85 2.04
C VAL A 71 -18.76 -2.43 2.28
N PRO A 72 -17.74 -1.58 2.52
CA PRO A 72 -16.39 -2.05 2.79
C PRO A 72 -16.32 -2.92 4.05
N ARG A 73 -15.33 -3.82 4.07
CA ARG A 73 -15.03 -4.67 5.24
C ARG A 73 -13.64 -4.39 5.76
N VAL A 74 -13.52 -4.33 7.06
CA VAL A 74 -12.26 -4.10 7.76
C VAL A 74 -11.93 -5.30 8.62
N HIS A 75 -10.70 -5.75 8.53
CA HIS A 75 -10.14 -6.86 9.28
C HIS A 75 -8.90 -6.39 10.04
N VAL A 76 -8.92 -6.44 11.35
CA VAL A 76 -7.75 -6.12 12.16
C VAL A 76 -7.10 -7.42 12.62
N VAL A 77 -5.83 -7.57 12.32
CA VAL A 77 -5.01 -8.73 12.71
C VAL A 77 -3.87 -8.24 13.58
N TYR A 78 -3.76 -8.78 14.76
CA TYR A 78 -2.59 -8.62 15.60
C TYR A 78 -1.75 -9.90 15.56
N ARG A 79 -0.46 -9.75 15.32
CA ARG A 79 0.50 -10.87 15.32
C ARG A 79 1.61 -10.60 16.31
N SER A 80 1.82 -11.52 17.25
CA SER A 80 3.00 -11.56 18.12
C SER A 80 3.98 -12.58 17.54
N MET A 81 5.10 -12.09 17.01
CA MET A 81 6.12 -12.96 16.41
C MET A 81 6.84 -13.81 17.45
N GLY A 82 6.98 -13.30 18.70
CA GLY A 82 7.63 -14.03 19.79
C GLY A 82 6.79 -15.19 20.33
N GLU A 83 5.49 -14.99 20.42
CA GLU A 83 4.55 -15.97 21.00
C GLU A 83 3.83 -16.79 19.92
N LYS A 84 4.03 -16.49 18.64
CA LYS A 84 3.32 -17.11 17.51
C LYS A 84 1.80 -17.03 17.65
N ILE A 85 1.31 -15.94 18.27
CA ILE A 85 -0.10 -15.67 18.46
C ILE A 85 -0.59 -14.78 17.34
N GLU A 86 -1.73 -15.15 16.75
CA GLU A 86 -2.49 -14.31 15.83
C GLU A 86 -3.89 -14.10 16.40
N ILE A 87 -4.25 -12.83 16.61
CA ILE A 87 -5.58 -12.44 17.10
C ILE A 87 -6.30 -11.71 15.96
N LEU A 88 -7.47 -12.21 15.62
CA LEU A 88 -8.36 -11.60 14.64
C LEU A 88 -9.44 -10.83 15.41
N SER A 89 -9.59 -9.53 15.14
CA SER A 89 -10.64 -8.70 15.76
C SER A 89 -12.00 -8.86 15.09
N SER A 90 -12.04 -9.45 13.95
CA SER A 90 -13.23 -9.73 13.16
C SER A 90 -13.53 -11.23 13.22
N GLY A 91 -14.77 -11.61 13.03
CA GLY A 91 -15.32 -12.95 13.25
C GLY A 91 -14.43 -14.14 12.87
N ASN A 92 -14.84 -15.30 13.25
CA ASN A 92 -14.12 -16.54 12.98
C ASN A 92 -14.22 -16.91 11.49
N PRO A 93 -13.11 -16.99 10.73
CA PRO A 93 -13.13 -17.42 9.32
C PRO A 93 -13.80 -18.78 9.11
N GLY A 94 -13.76 -19.67 10.10
CA GLY A 94 -14.43 -20.96 10.05
C GLY A 94 -15.95 -20.85 9.87
N GLN A 95 -16.57 -19.80 10.38
CA GLN A 95 -18.01 -19.54 10.19
C GLN A 95 -18.34 -19.05 8.78
N HIS A 96 -17.32 -18.64 8.01
CA HIS A 96 -17.42 -18.15 6.64
C HIS A 96 -16.77 -19.12 5.63
N GLY A 97 -16.76 -20.43 5.93
CA GLY A 97 -16.15 -21.42 5.04
C GLY A 97 -14.64 -21.31 4.89
N GLY A 98 -13.95 -20.72 5.86
CA GLY A 98 -12.50 -20.49 5.83
C GLY A 98 -12.09 -19.18 5.14
N CYS A 99 -13.04 -18.40 4.62
CA CYS A 99 -12.75 -17.12 3.97
C CYS A 99 -12.36 -16.06 5.02
N VAL A 100 -11.10 -15.68 5.04
CA VAL A 100 -10.55 -14.68 5.99
C VAL A 100 -11.16 -13.31 5.74
N LEU A 101 -11.17 -12.85 4.50
CA LEU A 101 -11.68 -11.54 4.14
C LEU A 101 -13.20 -11.43 4.27
N CYS A 102 -13.94 -12.56 4.16
CA CYS A 102 -15.39 -12.58 4.38
C CYS A 102 -15.76 -12.35 5.84
N ALA A 103 -14.87 -12.64 6.79
CA ALA A 103 -15.09 -12.47 8.22
C ALA A 103 -14.86 -11.03 8.71
N GLY A 104 -14.48 -10.11 7.82
CA GLY A 104 -14.28 -8.69 8.16
C GLY A 104 -15.56 -8.01 8.64
N VAL A 105 -15.38 -7.02 9.53
CA VAL A 105 -16.48 -6.17 10.02
C VAL A 105 -16.88 -5.20 8.91
N GLU A 106 -18.17 -5.15 8.62
CA GLU A 106 -18.73 -4.18 7.69
C GLU A 106 -18.66 -2.76 8.27
N VAL A 107 -18.27 -1.80 7.43
CA VAL A 107 -18.15 -0.38 7.80
C VAL A 107 -19.05 0.44 6.87
N PRO A 108 -20.36 0.52 7.15
CA PRO A 108 -21.32 1.23 6.31
C PRO A 108 -21.00 2.73 6.15
N GLU A 109 -20.31 3.33 7.12
CA GLU A 109 -19.92 4.73 7.09
C GLU A 109 -18.96 5.06 5.92
N LEU A 110 -18.26 4.06 5.42
CA LEU A 110 -17.41 4.19 4.24
C LEU A 110 -18.21 3.95 2.94
N SER A 111 -19.43 3.46 3.02
CA SER A 111 -20.28 3.21 1.85
C SER A 111 -20.66 4.53 1.19
N GLY A 112 -20.56 4.59 -0.14
CA GLY A 112 -20.90 5.79 -0.90
C GLY A 112 -19.84 6.90 -0.86
N GLN A 113 -18.77 6.71 -0.10
CA GLN A 113 -17.63 7.61 -0.12
C GLN A 113 -16.77 7.30 -1.37
N THR A 114 -17.13 7.89 -2.49
CA THR A 114 -16.28 7.86 -3.68
C THR A 114 -15.12 8.83 -3.49
N PRO A 115 -13.88 8.41 -3.64
CA PRO A 115 -12.77 9.35 -3.65
C PRO A 115 -12.99 10.34 -4.79
N THR A 116 -12.88 11.62 -4.46
CA THR A 116 -12.81 12.69 -5.46
C THR A 116 -11.66 12.41 -6.43
N GLN A 117 -11.81 12.86 -7.66
CA GLN A 117 -10.71 12.80 -8.64
C GLN A 117 -9.43 13.33 -8.00
N GLU A 118 -8.41 12.49 -7.99
CA GLU A 118 -7.12 12.84 -7.41
C GLU A 118 -6.07 12.85 -8.51
N TRP A 119 -5.32 13.93 -8.59
CA TRP A 119 -4.15 14.00 -9.44
C TRP A 119 -2.89 14.24 -8.62
N GLN A 120 -1.79 13.71 -9.06
CA GLN A 120 -0.49 13.84 -8.42
C GLN A 120 0.56 14.15 -9.46
N LEU A 121 1.44 15.08 -9.12
CA LEU A 121 2.68 15.32 -9.85
C LEU A 121 3.87 15.03 -8.91
N GLN A 122 4.78 14.22 -9.38
CA GLN A 122 6.00 13.85 -8.66
C GLN A 122 7.20 14.26 -9.52
N PRO A 123 7.80 15.42 -9.23
CA PRO A 123 9.06 15.79 -9.84
C PRO A 123 10.19 14.95 -9.25
N GLY A 124 11.13 14.54 -10.07
CA GLY A 124 12.36 13.86 -9.69
C GLY A 124 13.57 14.52 -10.31
N LEU A 125 14.67 14.56 -9.59
CA LEU A 125 15.97 14.98 -10.09
C LEU A 125 16.98 13.91 -9.70
N TYR A 126 17.74 13.42 -10.65
CA TYR A 126 18.81 12.49 -10.37
C TYR A 126 20.08 12.89 -11.09
N ALA A 127 21.21 12.61 -10.44
CA ALA A 127 22.54 12.84 -10.97
C ALA A 127 23.29 11.51 -11.00
N LEU A 128 23.82 11.17 -12.16
CA LEU A 128 24.66 10.01 -12.37
C LEU A 128 26.08 10.47 -12.62
N SER A 129 27.03 9.92 -11.87
CA SER A 129 28.45 10.11 -12.13
C SER A 129 29.15 8.75 -12.16
N GLY A 130 30.01 8.56 -13.11
CA GLY A 130 30.71 7.29 -13.25
C GLY A 130 31.90 7.37 -14.21
N ARG A 131 32.56 6.24 -14.40
CA ARG A 131 33.64 6.09 -15.37
C ARG A 131 33.32 4.90 -16.26
N ASN A 132 33.22 5.15 -17.56
CA ASN A 132 33.03 4.08 -18.54
C ASN A 132 34.38 3.49 -18.98
N LYS A 133 34.51 2.17 -18.90
CA LYS A 133 35.69 1.41 -19.26
C LYS A 133 35.51 0.53 -20.50
N GLU A 134 34.54 0.80 -21.34
CA GLU A 134 34.24 -0.01 -22.50
C GLU A 134 35.41 -0.02 -23.49
N GLY A 135 36.22 -1.09 -23.45
CA GLY A 135 37.23 -1.43 -24.44
C GLY A 135 38.43 -0.45 -24.60
N GLN A 136 38.56 0.55 -23.74
CA GLN A 136 39.67 1.52 -23.80
C GLN A 136 40.57 1.47 -22.57
N ALA A 137 41.86 1.73 -22.78
CA ALA A 137 42.87 1.74 -21.72
C ALA A 137 42.67 2.88 -20.70
N THR A 138 41.91 3.90 -21.02
CA THR A 138 41.58 5.06 -20.15
C THR A 138 40.08 5.16 -19.95
N ALA A 139 39.66 5.15 -18.67
CA ALA A 139 38.25 5.35 -18.29
C ALA A 139 37.86 6.83 -18.50
N THR A 140 36.84 7.07 -19.32
CA THR A 140 36.26 8.41 -19.48
C THR A 140 35.24 8.69 -18.39
N PRO A 141 35.39 9.79 -17.62
CA PRO A 141 34.37 10.18 -16.66
C PRO A 141 33.12 10.69 -17.39
N TYR A 142 31.95 10.34 -16.88
CA TYR A 142 30.70 10.95 -17.32
C TYR A 142 29.91 11.50 -16.13
N ASN A 143 29.27 12.62 -16.33
CA ASN A 143 28.34 13.22 -15.39
C ASN A 143 27.06 13.53 -16.15
N GLU A 144 25.96 13.02 -15.66
CA GLU A 144 24.65 13.26 -16.25
C GLU A 144 23.68 13.68 -15.16
N THR A 145 22.97 14.79 -15.39
CA THR A 145 21.89 15.24 -14.53
C THR A 145 20.60 15.24 -15.34
N LYS A 146 19.61 14.55 -14.87
CA LYS A 146 18.30 14.47 -15.55
C LYS A 146 17.19 14.83 -14.57
N ALA A 147 16.19 15.54 -15.11
CA ALA A 147 14.92 15.76 -14.42
C ALA A 147 13.87 14.83 -15.00
N THR A 148 13.04 14.27 -14.15
CA THR A 148 11.88 13.46 -14.52
C THR A 148 10.64 14.03 -13.86
N VAL A 149 9.48 13.84 -14.49
CA VAL A 149 8.18 14.18 -13.90
C VAL A 149 7.26 13.01 -14.14
N THR A 150 6.72 12.44 -13.07
CA THR A 150 5.66 11.44 -13.12
C THR A 150 4.36 12.10 -12.70
N GLY A 151 3.33 11.97 -13.53
CA GLY A 151 1.97 12.38 -13.25
C GLY A 151 1.07 11.17 -13.11
N SER A 152 0.19 11.17 -12.12
CA SER A 152 -0.92 10.24 -12.06
C SER A 152 -2.24 10.98 -11.88
N TRP A 153 -3.27 10.49 -12.53
CA TRP A 153 -4.63 10.99 -12.42
C TRP A 153 -5.59 9.83 -12.19
N ARG A 154 -6.16 9.79 -10.99
CA ARG A 154 -7.21 8.84 -10.65
C ARG A 154 -8.55 9.40 -11.07
N VAL A 155 -9.09 8.85 -12.13
CA VAL A 155 -10.39 9.25 -12.69
C VAL A 155 -11.53 8.70 -11.81
N ASN A 156 -11.36 7.47 -11.32
CA ASN A 156 -12.28 6.77 -10.43
C ASN A 156 -11.51 5.66 -9.66
N PRO A 157 -12.13 4.94 -8.72
CA PRO A 157 -11.46 3.90 -7.93
C PRO A 157 -10.85 2.76 -8.76
N GLN A 158 -11.34 2.53 -9.98
CA GLN A 158 -10.91 1.44 -10.86
C GLN A 158 -9.94 1.90 -11.97
N LEU A 159 -9.86 3.22 -12.23
CA LEU A 159 -9.05 3.76 -13.31
C LEU A 159 -8.08 4.83 -12.83
N GLU A 160 -6.82 4.53 -12.94
CA GLU A 160 -5.72 5.48 -12.75
C GLU A 160 -4.90 5.56 -14.04
N LEU A 161 -4.72 6.78 -14.54
CA LEU A 161 -3.82 7.06 -15.65
C LEU A 161 -2.49 7.56 -15.08
N ARG A 162 -1.40 6.97 -15.52
CA ARG A 162 -0.04 7.37 -15.13
C ARG A 162 0.81 7.65 -16.35
N GLY A 163 1.55 8.75 -16.31
CA GLY A 163 2.50 9.12 -17.35
C GLY A 163 3.80 9.64 -16.75
N THR A 164 4.91 9.34 -17.39
CA THR A 164 6.23 9.83 -16.98
C THR A 164 6.91 10.50 -18.17
N VAL A 165 7.42 11.70 -17.93
CA VAL A 165 8.26 12.41 -18.88
C VAL A 165 9.72 12.24 -18.47
N ASN A 166 10.56 11.84 -19.43
CA ASN A 166 11.99 11.57 -19.26
C ASN A 166 12.26 10.52 -18.14
N PRO A 167 11.73 9.30 -18.28
CA PRO A 167 11.88 8.26 -17.25
C PRO A 167 13.34 7.87 -17.07
N ASN A 168 13.68 7.52 -15.83
CA ASN A 168 14.96 6.90 -15.51
C ASN A 168 14.86 5.39 -15.74
N TYR A 169 15.49 4.86 -16.78
CA TYR A 169 15.50 3.43 -17.07
C TYR A 169 16.54 2.63 -16.25
N ALA A 170 17.34 3.29 -15.41
CA ALA A 170 18.34 2.60 -14.59
C ALA A 170 17.75 1.80 -13.41
N GLU A 171 16.47 1.97 -13.13
CA GLU A 171 15.76 1.28 -12.05
C GLU A 171 14.85 0.14 -12.53
N VAL A 172 14.93 -0.21 -13.81
CA VAL A 172 14.13 -1.31 -14.37
C VAL A 172 15.04 -2.55 -14.50
N GLU A 173 15.21 -3.27 -13.40
CA GLU A 173 15.64 -4.68 -13.36
C GLU A 173 14.53 -5.59 -12.88
#